data_17aec384725a8cd1e60439c216c27754
#
_entry.id   17aec384725a8cd1e60439c216c27754
#
_cell.length_a   1.000
_cell.length_b   1.000
_cell.length_c   1.000
_cell.angle_alpha   90.00
_cell.angle_beta   90.00
_cell.angle_gamma   90.00
#
_symmetry.space_group_name_H-M   'P 1'
#
loop_
_entity.id
_entity.type
_entity.pdbx_description
1 polymer ?
#
loop_
_entity_poly.entity_id
_entity_poly.type
_entity_poly.pdbx_seq_one_letter_code
_entity_poly.pdbx_strand_id
1 'polypeptide(L)'
;RMPYDIERDLVPVFWSASVMNLLAIHPSLPPRTLTEFLDWARAERGRVNYGSSGFGSSNHLAPELLNGRYGTALVHVPFRGGAPALQALLGNQVQLMLENVPTLVGAVRAGQIRAIAVTGRERDPALPDVPTFAEAGVPGVVIEPWFGFMAPRGTPAPVVRRLNALMEEALADPDVRRRLADLGARPEGGPPERFAEHVRSEVARWRQVVETAGIERLNE
;
A
#
# COMPACT_ATOMS: atom_id res chain seq x y z
N ARG A 1 -12.44 14.91 6.80
CA ARG A 1 -13.32 14.74 5.61
C ARG A 1 -12.62 15.34 4.40
N MET A 2 -12.48 14.60 3.29
CA MET A 2 -11.95 15.19 2.05
C MET A 2 -12.94 16.22 1.48
N PRO A 3 -12.44 17.35 0.93
CA PRO A 3 -13.30 18.41 0.37
C PRO A 3 -13.95 18.01 -0.97
N TYR A 4 -13.71 16.79 -1.45
CA TYR A 4 -14.24 16.27 -2.71
C TYR A 4 -14.68 14.81 -2.55
N ASP A 5 -15.52 14.37 -3.47
CA ASP A 5 -15.96 12.99 -3.62
C ASP A 5 -15.33 12.42 -4.89
N ILE A 6 -14.56 11.34 -4.76
CA ILE A 6 -13.79 10.76 -5.86
C ILE A 6 -14.68 10.24 -6.99
N GLU A 7 -15.87 9.72 -6.68
CA GLU A 7 -16.79 9.19 -7.68
C GLU A 7 -17.65 10.27 -8.33
N ARG A 8 -17.96 11.36 -7.59
CA ARG A 8 -18.78 12.44 -8.07
C ARG A 8 -17.98 13.51 -8.83
N ASP A 9 -16.82 13.89 -8.30
CA ASP A 9 -16.10 15.10 -8.71
C ASP A 9 -14.95 14.83 -9.69
N LEU A 10 -14.55 13.57 -9.85
CA LEU A 10 -13.45 13.16 -10.71
C LEU A 10 -13.90 12.16 -11.79
N VAL A 11 -13.14 12.16 -12.90
CA VAL A 11 -13.31 11.21 -14.02
C VAL A 11 -12.02 10.42 -14.14
N PRO A 12 -12.06 9.07 -14.03
CA PRO A 12 -10.91 8.22 -14.27
C PRO A 12 -10.38 8.37 -15.70
N VAL A 13 -9.07 8.52 -15.84
CA VAL A 13 -8.37 8.69 -17.12
C VAL A 13 -7.53 7.45 -17.41
N PHE A 14 -6.70 7.03 -16.45
CA PHE A 14 -5.72 5.99 -16.68
C PHE A 14 -5.30 5.30 -15.38
N TRP A 15 -5.31 3.98 -15.38
CA TRP A 15 -4.77 3.16 -14.29
C TRP A 15 -3.30 2.86 -14.57
N SER A 16 -2.38 3.54 -13.88
CA SER A 16 -0.96 3.43 -14.22
C SER A 16 -0.29 2.18 -13.67
N ALA A 17 -0.49 1.89 -12.40
CA ALA A 17 0.14 0.74 -11.76
C ALA A 17 -0.59 0.30 -10.50
N SER A 18 -0.39 -0.96 -10.12
CA SER A 18 -0.66 -1.49 -8.78
C SER A 18 0.63 -1.91 -8.13
N VAL A 19 0.65 -1.81 -6.80
CA VAL A 19 1.77 -2.26 -5.96
C VAL A 19 1.21 -3.11 -4.83
N MET A 20 2.07 -3.79 -4.11
CA MET A 20 1.68 -4.40 -2.84
C MET A 20 2.38 -3.71 -1.68
N ASN A 21 1.88 -3.89 -0.47
CA ASN A 21 2.57 -3.44 0.73
C ASN A 21 3.53 -4.51 1.22
N LEU A 22 4.63 -4.07 1.79
CA LEU A 22 5.62 -4.87 2.46
C LEU A 22 5.58 -4.57 3.96
N LEU A 23 5.41 -5.59 4.79
CA LEU A 23 5.71 -5.50 6.21
C LEU A 23 7.23 -5.58 6.37
N ALA A 24 7.81 -4.47 6.79
CA ALA A 24 9.23 -4.37 7.09
C ALA A 24 9.45 -3.86 8.51
N ILE A 25 10.48 -4.38 9.17
CA ILE A 25 10.85 -4.01 10.55
C ILE A 25 12.30 -3.55 10.63
N HIS A 26 12.63 -2.82 11.68
CA HIS A 26 14.03 -2.47 11.97
C HIS A 26 14.85 -3.75 12.23
N PRO A 27 16.07 -3.90 11.69
CA PRO A 27 16.84 -5.16 11.74
C PRO A 27 17.30 -5.56 13.14
N SER A 28 17.31 -4.63 14.11
CA SER A 28 17.64 -4.94 15.52
C SER A 28 16.54 -5.72 16.25
N LEU A 29 15.32 -5.79 15.67
CA LEU A 29 14.21 -6.47 16.31
C LEU A 29 14.30 -7.99 16.12
N PRO A 30 13.80 -8.80 17.08
CA PRO A 30 13.97 -10.24 17.04
C PRO A 30 13.23 -10.95 15.90
N PRO A 31 11.99 -10.59 15.49
CA PRO A 31 11.22 -11.39 14.55
C PRO A 31 11.89 -11.57 13.18
N ARG A 32 11.81 -12.78 12.62
CA ARG A 32 12.31 -13.11 11.27
C ARG A 32 11.22 -13.62 10.36
N THR A 33 10.09 -14.06 10.93
CA THR A 33 8.92 -14.56 10.20
C THR A 33 7.69 -13.78 10.59
N LEU A 34 6.62 -13.87 9.79
CA LEU A 34 5.35 -13.21 10.08
C LEU A 34 4.71 -13.74 11.38
N THR A 35 4.79 -15.05 11.62
CA THR A 35 4.28 -15.65 12.87
C THR A 35 5.03 -15.11 14.07
N GLU A 36 6.36 -15.12 14.06
CA GLU A 36 7.18 -14.54 15.11
C GLU A 36 6.87 -13.04 15.32
N PHE A 37 6.63 -12.30 14.24
CA PHE A 37 6.25 -10.88 14.34
C PHE A 37 4.92 -10.70 15.05
N LEU A 38 3.89 -11.47 14.70
CA LEU A 38 2.58 -11.37 15.33
C LEU A 38 2.64 -11.75 16.81
N ASP A 39 3.39 -12.78 17.18
CA ASP A 39 3.57 -13.21 18.57
C ASP A 39 4.33 -12.16 19.38
N TRP A 40 5.42 -11.63 18.83
CA TRP A 40 6.19 -10.56 19.43
C TRP A 40 5.37 -9.29 19.62
N ALA A 41 4.65 -8.83 18.59
CA ALA A 41 3.84 -7.62 18.67
C ALA A 41 2.75 -7.72 19.75
N ARG A 42 2.11 -8.90 19.88
CA ARG A 42 1.15 -9.17 20.96
C ARG A 42 1.81 -9.11 22.35
N ALA A 43 3.01 -9.68 22.48
CA ALA A 43 3.74 -9.67 23.74
C ALA A 43 4.18 -8.27 24.18
N GLU A 44 4.46 -7.37 23.23
CA GLU A 44 4.86 -5.99 23.48
C GLU A 44 3.72 -5.08 23.97
N ARG A 45 2.45 -5.49 23.84
CA ARG A 45 1.27 -4.84 24.44
C ARG A 45 1.21 -3.32 24.22
N GLY A 46 1.21 -2.86 22.97
CA GLY A 46 1.07 -1.44 22.62
C GLY A 46 2.37 -0.63 22.71
N ARG A 47 3.53 -1.27 22.79
CA ARG A 47 4.85 -0.62 22.75
C ARG A 47 5.50 -0.61 21.36
N VAL A 48 4.81 -1.14 20.36
CA VAL A 48 5.31 -1.24 18.98
C VAL A 48 4.71 -0.13 18.14
N ASN A 49 5.52 0.84 17.76
CA ASN A 49 5.10 1.94 16.90
C ASN A 49 5.27 1.58 15.42
N TYR A 50 4.28 1.93 14.60
CA TYR A 50 4.41 1.82 13.15
C TYR A 50 4.29 3.18 12.46
N GLY A 51 5.13 3.39 11.46
CA GLY A 51 5.10 4.59 10.62
C GLY A 51 4.14 4.45 9.45
N SER A 52 3.40 5.50 9.12
CA SER A 52 2.58 5.58 7.90
C SER A 52 2.78 6.89 7.16
N SER A 53 2.32 6.95 5.92
CA SER A 53 2.30 8.19 5.11
C SER A 53 1.15 9.14 5.46
N GLY A 54 0.39 8.84 6.52
CA GLY A 54 -0.70 9.65 7.05
C GLY A 54 -1.98 8.86 7.27
N PHE A 55 -2.92 9.48 7.93
CA PHE A 55 -4.24 8.89 8.24
C PHE A 55 -5.01 8.51 6.98
N GLY A 56 -5.67 7.35 6.99
CA GLY A 56 -6.48 6.85 5.89
C GLY A 56 -5.71 6.27 4.70
N SER A 57 -4.38 6.32 4.72
CA SER A 57 -3.55 5.64 3.72
C SER A 57 -3.60 4.12 3.87
N SER A 58 -3.26 3.37 2.82
CA SER A 58 -3.20 1.90 2.88
C SER A 58 -2.24 1.41 3.97
N ASN A 59 -1.14 2.13 4.18
CA ASN A 59 -0.13 1.83 5.20
C ASN A 59 -0.50 2.27 6.63
N HIS A 60 -1.61 2.99 6.79
CA HIS A 60 -2.30 3.15 8.07
C HIS A 60 -3.33 2.03 8.27
N LEU A 61 -4.18 1.78 7.26
CA LEU A 61 -5.29 0.84 7.39
C LEU A 61 -4.83 -0.62 7.52
N ALA A 62 -3.70 -0.98 6.91
CA ALA A 62 -3.18 -2.33 6.93
C ALA A 62 -2.71 -2.80 8.34
N PRO A 63 -1.91 -2.03 9.10
CA PRO A 63 -1.60 -2.34 10.49
C PRO A 63 -2.84 -2.33 11.40
N GLU A 64 -3.82 -1.43 11.17
CA GLU A 64 -5.07 -1.45 11.92
C GLU A 64 -5.88 -2.73 11.67
N LEU A 65 -5.85 -3.26 10.45
CA LEU A 65 -6.43 -4.56 10.16
C LEU A 65 -5.72 -5.69 10.95
N LEU A 66 -4.39 -5.60 11.13
CA LEU A 66 -3.65 -6.55 11.97
C LEU A 66 -4.03 -6.38 13.45
N ASN A 67 -4.18 -5.15 13.93
CA ASN A 67 -4.64 -4.88 15.29
C ASN A 67 -6.01 -5.54 15.56
N GLY A 68 -6.99 -5.27 14.71
CA GLY A 68 -8.35 -5.79 14.88
C GLY A 68 -8.45 -7.31 14.73
N ARG A 69 -7.65 -7.90 13.83
CA ARG A 69 -7.78 -9.32 13.46
C ARG A 69 -6.89 -10.24 14.27
N TYR A 70 -5.69 -9.76 14.66
CA TYR A 70 -4.66 -10.56 15.31
C TYR A 70 -4.26 -10.03 16.71
N GLY A 71 -4.86 -8.94 17.18
CA GLY A 71 -4.64 -8.39 18.52
C GLY A 71 -3.21 -7.88 18.75
N THR A 72 -2.56 -7.32 17.73
CA THR A 72 -1.17 -6.89 17.80
C THR A 72 -0.95 -5.62 18.59
N ALA A 73 -1.98 -4.77 18.77
CA ALA A 73 -1.94 -3.50 19.50
C ALA A 73 -0.81 -2.56 19.04
N LEU A 74 -0.57 -2.50 17.72
CA LEU A 74 0.41 -1.58 17.12
C LEU A 74 -0.06 -0.13 17.27
N VAL A 75 0.87 0.79 17.54
CA VAL A 75 0.59 2.20 17.77
C VAL A 75 0.94 3.03 16.54
N HIS A 76 -0.01 3.78 16.03
CA HIS A 76 0.14 4.59 14.82
C HIS A 76 0.96 5.86 15.05
N VAL A 77 1.97 6.09 14.20
CA VAL A 77 2.75 7.33 14.12
C VAL A 77 2.66 7.87 12.69
N PRO A 78 1.82 8.91 12.43
CA PRO A 78 1.64 9.47 11.10
C PRO A 78 2.80 10.38 10.70
N PHE A 79 3.24 10.25 9.44
CA PHE A 79 4.22 11.13 8.80
C PHE A 79 3.61 11.81 7.57
N ARG A 80 4.28 12.83 7.05
CA ARG A 80 3.90 13.51 5.80
C ARG A 80 4.46 12.78 4.58
N GLY A 81 4.08 11.49 4.40
CA GLY A 81 4.52 10.65 3.29
C GLY A 81 5.43 9.49 3.70
N GLY A 82 5.66 8.55 2.78
CA GLY A 82 6.44 7.33 3.03
C GLY A 82 7.93 7.57 3.28
N ALA A 83 8.53 8.57 2.61
CA ALA A 83 9.96 8.85 2.74
C ALA A 83 10.37 9.28 4.18
N PRO A 84 9.71 10.25 4.84
CA PRO A 84 10.01 10.56 6.24
C PRO A 84 9.68 9.41 7.20
N ALA A 85 8.65 8.61 6.92
CA ALA A 85 8.35 7.42 7.71
C ALA A 85 9.47 6.37 7.59
N LEU A 86 10.02 6.16 6.40
CA LEU A 86 11.18 5.28 6.18
C LEU A 86 12.41 5.76 6.96
N GLN A 87 12.70 7.06 6.99
CA GLN A 87 13.79 7.60 7.79
C GLN A 87 13.60 7.30 9.28
N ALA A 88 12.37 7.41 9.77
CA ALA A 88 12.03 7.06 11.15
C ALA A 88 12.22 5.55 11.44
N LEU A 89 11.90 4.68 10.49
CA LEU A 89 12.17 3.24 10.58
C LEU A 89 13.67 2.94 10.60
N LEU A 90 14.44 3.56 9.70
CA LEU A 90 15.90 3.41 9.64
C LEU A 90 16.59 3.87 10.94
N GLY A 91 16.05 4.90 11.57
CA GLY A 91 16.51 5.41 12.88
C GLY A 91 15.89 4.70 14.08
N ASN A 92 15.11 3.62 13.90
CA ASN A 92 14.38 2.91 14.95
C ASN A 92 13.47 3.79 15.82
N GLN A 93 13.02 4.93 15.30
CA GLN A 93 12.02 5.79 15.95
C GLN A 93 10.63 5.17 15.88
N VAL A 94 10.35 4.43 14.80
CA VAL A 94 9.26 3.46 14.68
C VAL A 94 9.84 2.08 14.43
N GLN A 95 9.18 1.04 14.89
CA GLN A 95 9.67 -0.33 14.84
C GLN A 95 9.38 -1.02 13.51
N LEU A 96 8.31 -0.60 12.83
CA LEU A 96 7.89 -1.19 11.57
C LEU A 96 7.18 -0.19 10.66
N MET A 97 7.08 -0.59 9.39
CA MET A 97 6.16 -0.06 8.40
C MET A 97 5.48 -1.20 7.65
N LEU A 98 4.24 -1.00 7.25
CA LEU A 98 3.55 -1.82 6.28
C LEU A 98 3.26 -0.90 5.07
N GLU A 99 4.26 -0.72 4.20
CA GLU A 99 4.34 0.35 3.20
C GLU A 99 4.53 -0.23 1.79
N ASN A 100 4.24 0.56 0.78
CA ASN A 100 4.40 0.18 -0.62
C ASN A 100 5.82 -0.32 -0.93
N VAL A 101 5.91 -1.46 -1.62
CA VAL A 101 7.21 -2.05 -2.00
C VAL A 101 8.14 -1.03 -2.67
N PRO A 102 7.69 -0.17 -3.61
CA PRO A 102 8.58 0.85 -4.23
C PRO A 102 9.28 1.76 -3.24
N THR A 103 8.66 2.07 -2.11
CA THR A 103 9.26 2.93 -1.07
C THR A 103 10.36 2.20 -0.30
N LEU A 104 10.21 0.89 -0.09
CA LEU A 104 11.04 0.10 0.82
C LEU A 104 12.09 -0.77 0.13
N VAL A 105 11.89 -1.14 -1.14
CA VAL A 105 12.71 -2.13 -1.85
C VAL A 105 14.21 -1.79 -1.86
N GLY A 106 14.55 -0.52 -1.98
CA GLY A 106 15.94 -0.06 -1.93
C GLY A 106 16.60 -0.33 -0.57
N ALA A 107 15.91 -0.02 0.52
CA ALA A 107 16.40 -0.24 1.88
C ALA A 107 16.48 -1.74 2.23
N VAL A 108 15.54 -2.55 1.72
CA VAL A 108 15.59 -4.03 1.85
C VAL A 108 16.82 -4.59 1.15
N ARG A 109 17.04 -4.21 -0.12
CA ARG A 109 18.22 -4.66 -0.91
C ARG A 109 19.53 -4.23 -0.29
N ALA A 110 19.55 -3.07 0.37
CA ALA A 110 20.72 -2.59 1.10
C ALA A 110 20.89 -3.24 2.50
N GLY A 111 19.99 -4.12 2.93
CA GLY A 111 20.03 -4.76 4.25
C GLY A 111 19.76 -3.81 5.42
N GLN A 112 19.23 -2.62 5.16
CA GLN A 112 18.96 -1.60 6.18
C GLN A 112 17.68 -1.83 6.97
N ILE A 113 16.72 -2.56 6.39
CA ILE A 113 15.49 -3.01 7.02
C ILE A 113 15.27 -4.50 6.71
N ARG A 114 14.51 -5.18 7.57
CA ARG A 114 14.16 -6.57 7.37
C ARG A 114 12.76 -6.69 6.78
N ALA A 115 12.66 -7.29 5.59
CA ALA A 115 11.40 -7.68 4.99
C ALA A 115 10.82 -8.92 5.70
N ILE A 116 9.52 -8.90 5.99
CA ILE A 116 8.84 -10.01 6.68
C ILE A 116 7.84 -10.70 5.74
N ALA A 117 6.91 -9.94 5.14
CA ALA A 117 5.91 -10.51 4.23
C ALA A 117 5.31 -9.40 3.33
N VAL A 118 4.84 -9.77 2.13
CA VAL A 118 4.11 -8.88 1.21
C VAL A 118 2.61 -9.19 1.22
N THR A 119 1.79 -8.16 1.00
CA THR A 119 0.32 -8.26 1.04
C THR A 119 -0.31 -8.69 -0.29
N GLY A 120 0.49 -8.99 -1.31
CA GLY A 120 0.00 -9.44 -2.60
C GLY A 120 -0.57 -10.86 -2.54
N ARG A 121 -1.30 -11.25 -3.61
CA ARG A 121 -1.75 -12.64 -3.81
C ARG A 121 -0.59 -13.58 -4.18
N GLU A 122 0.45 -13.00 -4.78
CA GLU A 122 1.69 -13.65 -5.18
C GLU A 122 2.86 -12.86 -4.61
N ARG A 123 4.05 -13.44 -4.61
CA ARG A 123 5.28 -12.74 -4.20
C ARG A 123 5.59 -11.61 -5.16
N ASP A 124 6.21 -10.55 -4.64
CA ASP A 124 6.68 -9.44 -5.46
C ASP A 124 7.93 -9.85 -6.28
N PRO A 125 7.93 -9.67 -7.61
CA PRO A 125 9.11 -10.00 -8.42
C PRO A 125 10.38 -9.24 -8.03
N ALA A 126 10.25 -8.04 -7.43
CA ALA A 126 11.39 -7.28 -6.94
C ALA A 126 11.96 -7.83 -5.62
N LEU A 127 11.19 -8.69 -4.91
CA LEU A 127 11.52 -9.32 -3.63
C LEU A 127 11.10 -10.82 -3.61
N PRO A 128 11.62 -11.66 -4.50
CA PRO A 128 11.14 -13.02 -4.74
C PRO A 128 11.29 -13.95 -3.53
N ASP A 129 12.20 -13.65 -2.62
CA ASP A 129 12.43 -14.44 -1.40
C ASP A 129 11.49 -14.07 -0.25
N VAL A 130 10.73 -12.97 -0.36
CA VAL A 130 9.80 -12.52 0.67
C VAL A 130 8.45 -13.19 0.46
N PRO A 131 7.94 -13.95 1.44
CA PRO A 131 6.67 -14.65 1.32
C PRO A 131 5.49 -13.68 1.31
N THR A 132 4.36 -14.11 0.76
CA THR A 132 3.09 -13.42 0.97
C THR A 132 2.56 -13.67 2.38
N PHE A 133 1.64 -12.84 2.85
CA PHE A 133 0.92 -13.08 4.12
C PHE A 133 0.23 -14.44 4.13
N ALA A 134 -0.34 -14.87 3.00
CA ALA A 134 -1.00 -16.16 2.88
C ALA A 134 -0.01 -17.34 2.99
N GLU A 135 1.13 -17.30 2.29
CA GLU A 135 2.20 -18.30 2.40
C GLU A 135 2.77 -18.37 3.82
N ALA A 136 2.81 -17.24 4.53
CA ALA A 136 3.27 -17.15 5.91
C ALA A 136 2.20 -17.53 6.95
N GLY A 137 1.07 -18.13 6.53
CA GLY A 137 0.04 -18.65 7.43
C GLY A 137 -0.99 -17.60 7.90
N VAL A 138 -1.05 -16.43 7.27
CA VAL A 138 -1.96 -15.32 7.60
C VAL A 138 -2.85 -14.99 6.40
N PRO A 139 -3.80 -15.87 6.03
CA PRO A 139 -4.64 -15.66 4.86
C PRO A 139 -5.63 -14.50 5.06
N GLY A 140 -6.05 -13.88 3.95
CA GLY A 140 -7.09 -12.85 3.93
C GLY A 140 -6.59 -11.43 4.20
N VAL A 141 -5.27 -11.22 4.28
CA VAL A 141 -4.65 -9.89 4.25
C VAL A 141 -4.11 -9.67 2.84
N VAL A 142 -4.97 -9.20 1.94
CA VAL A 142 -4.60 -8.84 0.57
C VAL A 142 -4.85 -7.35 0.40
N ILE A 143 -3.77 -6.59 0.24
CA ILE A 143 -3.81 -5.13 0.09
C ILE A 143 -2.90 -4.78 -1.08
N GLU A 144 -3.49 -4.30 -2.16
CA GLU A 144 -2.80 -3.90 -3.38
C GLU A 144 -3.15 -2.44 -3.69
N PRO A 145 -2.40 -1.49 -3.12
CA PRO A 145 -2.55 -0.08 -3.48
C PRO A 145 -2.38 0.14 -4.98
N TRP A 146 -3.08 1.11 -5.50
CA TRP A 146 -3.07 1.43 -6.91
C TRP A 146 -2.83 2.92 -7.15
N PHE A 147 -2.28 3.24 -8.32
CA PHE A 147 -1.99 4.59 -8.78
C PHE A 147 -2.65 4.82 -10.13
N GLY A 148 -3.23 6.00 -10.29
CA GLY A 148 -3.87 6.35 -11.53
C GLY A 148 -4.07 7.85 -11.67
N PHE A 149 -4.45 8.25 -12.87
CA PHE A 149 -4.73 9.64 -13.19
C PHE A 149 -6.23 9.84 -13.33
N MET A 150 -6.71 10.90 -12.74
CA MET A 150 -8.08 11.36 -12.83
C MET A 150 -8.12 12.80 -13.31
N ALA A 151 -9.17 13.18 -14.02
CA ALA A 151 -9.45 14.54 -14.44
C ALA A 151 -10.64 15.09 -13.66
N PRO A 152 -10.79 16.44 -13.54
CA PRO A 152 -11.98 17.06 -12.98
C PRO A 152 -13.24 16.63 -13.75
N ARG A 153 -14.37 16.52 -13.03
CA ARG A 153 -15.67 16.27 -13.66
C ARG A 153 -15.98 17.39 -14.68
N GLY A 154 -16.51 17.00 -15.83
CA GLY A 154 -16.78 17.93 -16.93
C GLY A 154 -15.65 18.03 -17.93
N THR A 155 -14.50 17.37 -17.72
CA THR A 155 -13.47 17.23 -18.75
C THR A 155 -14.09 16.54 -19.99
N PRO A 156 -13.98 17.14 -21.20
CA PRO A 156 -14.59 16.57 -22.40
C PRO A 156 -14.08 15.16 -22.71
N ALA A 157 -14.97 14.26 -23.08
CA ALA A 157 -14.63 12.86 -23.36
C ALA A 157 -13.49 12.68 -24.41
N PRO A 158 -13.39 13.50 -25.49
CA PRO A 158 -12.24 13.43 -26.40
C PRO A 158 -10.89 13.71 -25.71
N VAL A 159 -10.86 14.63 -24.72
CA VAL A 159 -9.64 14.95 -23.95
C VAL A 159 -9.26 13.77 -23.09
N VAL A 160 -10.22 13.18 -22.35
CA VAL A 160 -9.97 12.00 -21.52
C VAL A 160 -9.41 10.85 -22.37
N ARG A 161 -10.02 10.55 -23.53
CA ARG A 161 -9.54 9.51 -24.45
C ARG A 161 -8.14 9.82 -24.99
N ARG A 162 -7.85 11.08 -25.33
CA ARG A 162 -6.52 11.45 -25.82
C ARG A 162 -5.45 11.29 -24.75
N LEU A 163 -5.72 11.71 -23.51
CA LEU A 163 -4.82 11.50 -22.36
C LEU A 163 -4.59 10.01 -22.10
N ASN A 164 -5.66 9.21 -22.08
CA ASN A 164 -5.54 7.76 -21.92
C ASN A 164 -4.63 7.15 -23.00
N ALA A 165 -4.86 7.48 -24.28
CA ALA A 165 -4.05 6.95 -25.39
C ALA A 165 -2.55 7.31 -25.26
N LEU A 166 -2.23 8.54 -24.86
CA LEU A 166 -0.84 8.96 -24.64
C LEU A 166 -0.19 8.21 -23.46
N MET A 167 -0.95 7.96 -22.40
CA MET A 167 -0.46 7.21 -21.24
C MET A 167 -0.28 5.71 -21.56
N GLU A 168 -1.16 5.13 -22.38
CA GLU A 168 -1.00 3.76 -22.92
C GLU A 168 0.28 3.64 -23.75
N GLU A 169 0.54 4.61 -24.62
CA GLU A 169 1.76 4.66 -25.43
C GLU A 169 3.01 4.73 -24.53
N ALA A 170 3.00 5.59 -23.51
CA ALA A 170 4.08 5.69 -22.55
C ALA A 170 4.26 4.40 -21.73
N LEU A 171 3.16 3.74 -21.32
CA LEU A 171 3.22 2.50 -20.56
C LEU A 171 3.66 1.29 -21.45
N ALA A 172 3.50 1.39 -22.76
CA ALA A 172 3.99 0.38 -23.71
C ALA A 172 5.52 0.42 -23.89
N ASP A 173 6.18 1.52 -23.51
CA ASP A 173 7.63 1.65 -23.59
C ASP A 173 8.34 0.60 -22.70
N PRO A 174 9.24 -0.22 -23.25
CA PRO A 174 9.95 -1.26 -22.51
C PRO A 174 10.77 -0.73 -21.33
N ASP A 175 11.33 0.48 -21.44
CA ASP A 175 12.13 1.08 -20.38
C ASP A 175 11.24 1.54 -19.22
N VAL A 176 10.06 2.07 -19.52
CA VAL A 176 9.06 2.42 -18.49
C VAL A 176 8.61 1.16 -17.75
N ARG A 177 8.26 0.10 -18.48
CA ARG A 177 7.86 -1.19 -17.89
C ARG A 177 8.96 -1.79 -17.02
N ARG A 178 10.20 -1.79 -17.50
CA ARG A 178 11.35 -2.29 -16.73
C ARG A 178 11.50 -1.51 -15.41
N ARG A 179 11.49 -0.17 -15.46
CA ARG A 179 11.62 0.68 -14.26
C ARG A 179 10.50 0.43 -13.26
N LEU A 180 9.26 0.25 -13.72
CA LEU A 180 8.16 -0.11 -12.84
C LEU A 180 8.37 -1.47 -12.18
N ALA A 181 8.78 -2.48 -12.95
CA ALA A 181 9.08 -3.82 -12.44
C ALA A 181 10.24 -3.81 -11.41
N ASP A 182 11.32 -3.07 -11.68
CA ASP A 182 12.45 -2.92 -10.76
C ASP A 182 12.04 -2.32 -9.40
N LEU A 183 10.98 -1.53 -9.40
CA LEU A 183 10.39 -0.93 -8.21
C LEU A 183 9.34 -1.84 -7.53
N GLY A 184 8.96 -2.97 -8.12
CA GLY A 184 7.87 -3.80 -7.64
C GLY A 184 6.49 -3.21 -7.96
N ALA A 185 6.39 -2.40 -9.01
CA ALA A 185 5.12 -1.85 -9.49
C ALA A 185 4.66 -2.61 -10.74
N ARG A 186 3.45 -3.17 -10.68
CA ARG A 186 2.82 -3.87 -11.79
C ARG A 186 2.11 -2.87 -12.70
N PRO A 187 2.50 -2.75 -13.99
CA PRO A 187 1.79 -1.91 -14.94
C PRO A 187 0.36 -2.42 -15.14
N GLU A 188 -0.63 -1.52 -15.20
CA GLU A 188 -2.04 -1.89 -15.39
C GLU A 188 -2.56 -1.52 -16.79
N GLY A 189 -2.72 -0.26 -17.10
CA GLY A 189 -3.23 0.23 -18.37
C GLY A 189 -4.72 -0.09 -18.60
N GLY A 190 -5.15 0.08 -19.83
CA GLY A 190 -6.51 -0.20 -20.29
C GLY A 190 -7.39 1.06 -20.39
N PRO A 191 -8.64 0.89 -20.89
CA PRO A 191 -9.54 2.01 -21.10
C PRO A 191 -9.96 2.66 -19.77
N PRO A 192 -10.39 3.94 -19.81
CA PRO A 192 -10.83 4.66 -18.60
C PRO A 192 -11.94 3.94 -17.81
N GLU A 193 -12.79 3.20 -18.50
CA GLU A 193 -13.91 2.44 -17.92
C GLU A 193 -13.41 1.32 -16.98
N ARG A 194 -12.31 0.65 -17.34
CA ARG A 194 -11.67 -0.37 -16.50
C ARG A 194 -11.19 0.25 -15.19
N PHE A 195 -10.57 1.42 -15.26
CA PHE A 195 -10.14 2.13 -14.07
C PHE A 195 -11.33 2.66 -13.23
N ALA A 196 -12.39 3.13 -13.88
CA ALA A 196 -13.62 3.55 -13.20
C ALA A 196 -14.26 2.40 -12.41
N GLU A 197 -14.31 1.20 -12.97
CA GLU A 197 -14.83 0.01 -12.29
C GLU A 197 -13.96 -0.37 -11.10
N HIS A 198 -12.63 -0.36 -11.28
CA HIS A 198 -11.69 -0.61 -10.20
C HIS A 198 -11.87 0.37 -9.03
N VAL A 199 -11.96 1.67 -9.30
CA VAL A 199 -12.19 2.70 -8.27
C VAL A 199 -13.46 2.42 -7.48
N ARG A 200 -14.58 2.13 -8.17
CA ARG A 200 -15.85 1.80 -7.50
C ARG A 200 -15.74 0.57 -6.61
N SER A 201 -15.08 -0.48 -7.10
CA SER A 201 -14.89 -1.72 -6.33
C SER A 201 -14.04 -1.50 -5.09
N GLU A 202 -12.96 -0.71 -5.20
CA GLU A 202 -12.07 -0.38 -4.08
C GLU A 202 -12.77 0.53 -3.05
N VAL A 203 -13.54 1.53 -3.49
CA VAL A 203 -14.34 2.37 -2.57
C VAL A 203 -15.32 1.51 -1.77
N ALA A 204 -16.03 0.60 -2.41
CA ALA A 204 -16.97 -0.30 -1.73
C ALA A 204 -16.25 -1.25 -0.77
N ARG A 205 -15.14 -1.85 -1.20
CA ARG A 205 -14.31 -2.76 -0.40
C ARG A 205 -13.76 -2.08 0.85
N TRP A 206 -13.12 -0.91 0.71
CA TRP A 206 -12.53 -0.21 1.85
C TRP A 206 -13.57 0.34 2.81
N ARG A 207 -14.74 0.73 2.33
CA ARG A 207 -15.87 1.08 3.20
C ARG A 207 -16.24 -0.09 4.12
N GLN A 208 -16.36 -1.29 3.55
CA GLN A 208 -16.63 -2.50 4.32
C GLN A 208 -15.50 -2.84 5.30
N VAL A 209 -14.23 -2.72 4.89
CA VAL A 209 -13.08 -2.98 5.77
C VAL A 209 -13.07 -2.03 6.96
N VAL A 210 -13.26 -0.73 6.75
CA VAL A 210 -13.30 0.27 7.83
C VAL A 210 -14.44 -0.02 8.82
N GLU A 211 -15.62 -0.42 8.32
CA GLU A 211 -16.77 -0.75 9.15
C GLU A 211 -16.55 -2.03 9.97
N THR A 212 -16.01 -3.07 9.35
CA THR A 212 -15.83 -4.38 10.00
C THR A 212 -14.62 -4.44 10.93
N ALA A 213 -13.58 -3.67 10.66
CA ALA A 213 -12.37 -3.61 11.50
C ALA A 213 -12.51 -2.62 12.68
N GLY A 214 -13.63 -1.90 12.77
CA GLY A 214 -13.84 -0.92 13.84
C GLY A 214 -12.85 0.25 13.80
N ILE A 215 -12.31 0.55 12.63
CA ILE A 215 -11.35 1.65 12.47
C ILE A 215 -12.07 2.96 12.71
N GLU A 216 -11.62 3.71 13.70
CA GLU A 216 -12.21 4.98 14.07
C GLU A 216 -12.19 5.96 12.90
N ARG A 217 -13.36 6.46 12.52
CA ARG A 217 -13.45 7.52 11.52
C ARG A 217 -12.95 8.80 12.18
N LEU A 218 -11.96 9.42 11.59
CA LEU A 218 -11.55 10.77 12.00
C LEU A 218 -12.74 11.72 11.77
N ASN A 219 -13.47 11.98 12.84
CA ASN A 219 -14.44 13.06 12.89
C ASN A 219 -13.67 14.34 13.18
N GLU A 220 -13.58 15.22 12.19
CA GLU A 220 -13.24 16.62 12.42
C GLU A 220 -14.41 17.35 13.06
#